data_cde1fe60179ad68cfb0db7266f5bc059
#
_entry.id   cde1fe60179ad68cfb0db7266f5bc059
#
_cell.length_a   1.000
_cell.length_b   1.000
_cell.length_c   1.000
_cell.angle_alpha   90.00
_cell.angle_beta   90.00
_cell.angle_gamma   90.00
#
_symmetry.space_group_name_H-M   'P 1'
#
loop_
_entity.id
_entity.type
_entity.pdbx_description
1 polymer ?
#
loop_
_entity_poly.entity_id
_entity_poly.type
_entity_poly.pdbx_seq_one_letter_code
_entity_poly.pdbx_strand_id
1 'polypeptide(L)'
;MNITVLDTQPTIRSGRFTLRPPRISDAGLMRMYTSDERVARATASIPHPLPPGATEAFIERAMTPGHTEDCWVIDGSATEMGEVVGVISLKRMDRLQSEIGYWVAPSSWNTGVASETVKALISANPQGCCTIFASVFQDNPASARVLTNAGFNYIGDAETYSVSRGATVPTWTYSLKLD
;
A
#
# COMPACT_ATOMS: atom_id res chain seq x y z
N MET A 1 22.03 -10.13 -27.31
CA MET A 1 22.33 -9.93 -25.88
C MET A 1 21.11 -9.35 -25.22
N ASN A 2 20.33 -10.17 -24.55
CA ASN A 2 19.22 -9.67 -23.74
C ASN A 2 19.82 -9.12 -22.46
N ILE A 3 19.92 -7.81 -22.40
CA ILE A 3 20.16 -7.13 -21.12
C ILE A 3 18.88 -7.31 -20.33
N THR A 4 18.88 -8.25 -19.41
CA THR A 4 17.90 -8.30 -18.37
C THR A 4 18.08 -7.02 -17.57
N VAL A 5 17.26 -6.02 -17.84
CA VAL A 5 17.12 -4.89 -16.95
C VAL A 5 16.59 -5.51 -15.67
N LEU A 6 17.43 -5.59 -14.66
CA LEU A 6 16.98 -5.86 -13.30
C LEU A 6 16.00 -4.74 -13.00
N ASP A 7 14.73 -5.10 -12.98
CA ASP A 7 13.63 -4.20 -12.65
C ASP A 7 13.75 -3.89 -11.15
N THR A 8 14.71 -3.02 -10.83
CA THR A 8 14.95 -2.59 -9.45
C THR A 8 13.88 -1.58 -9.11
N GLN A 9 13.00 -2.00 -8.22
CA GLN A 9 11.98 -1.13 -7.64
C GLN A 9 12.64 0.14 -7.11
N PRO A 10 12.22 1.33 -7.56
CA PRO A 10 12.87 2.58 -7.17
C PRO A 10 12.58 2.95 -5.73
N THR A 11 13.51 3.68 -5.11
CA THR A 11 13.25 4.41 -3.87
C THR A 11 12.67 5.78 -4.23
N ILE A 12 11.57 6.15 -3.57
CA ILE A 12 10.83 7.38 -3.85
C ILE A 12 10.89 8.27 -2.62
N ARG A 13 11.29 9.52 -2.79
CA ARG A 13 11.33 10.49 -1.70
C ARG A 13 10.08 11.34 -1.70
N SER A 14 9.50 11.55 -0.53
CA SER A 14 8.48 12.55 -0.27
C SER A 14 8.99 13.50 0.81
N GLY A 15 8.20 14.51 1.20
CA GLY A 15 8.66 15.52 2.16
C GLY A 15 9.18 14.94 3.48
N ARG A 16 8.35 14.14 4.15
CA ARG A 16 8.68 13.55 5.47
C ARG A 16 9.18 12.10 5.39
N PHE A 17 8.97 11.43 4.27
CA PHE A 17 9.15 9.98 4.18
C PHE A 17 10.00 9.59 2.98
N THR A 18 10.61 8.42 3.12
CA THR A 18 11.22 7.70 2.01
C THR A 18 10.42 6.42 1.78
N LEU A 19 9.97 6.21 0.56
CA LEU A 19 9.34 4.96 0.15
C LEU A 19 10.45 4.06 -0.38
N ARG A 20 10.75 3.01 0.32
CA ARG A 20 11.83 2.07 -0.01
C ARG A 20 11.34 0.64 -0.08
N PRO A 21 12.01 -0.24 -0.83
CA PRO A 21 11.69 -1.66 -0.81
C PRO A 21 11.76 -2.25 0.60
N PRO A 22 10.90 -3.23 0.94
CA PRO A 22 11.00 -3.91 2.22
C PRO A 22 12.32 -4.66 2.40
N ARG A 23 12.74 -4.81 3.63
CA ARG A 23 13.93 -5.58 4.02
C ARG A 23 13.61 -6.42 5.26
N ILE A 24 14.38 -7.47 5.48
CA ILE A 24 14.11 -8.44 6.56
C ILE A 24 14.07 -7.76 7.94
N SER A 25 14.88 -6.74 8.15
CA SER A 25 14.89 -5.98 9.41
C SER A 25 13.58 -5.23 9.71
N ASP A 26 12.69 -5.09 8.74
CA ASP A 26 11.38 -4.47 8.94
C ASP A 26 10.37 -5.39 9.64
N ALA A 27 10.65 -6.69 9.71
CA ALA A 27 9.68 -7.70 10.15
C ALA A 27 9.10 -7.43 11.55
N GLY A 28 9.90 -6.97 12.48
CA GLY A 28 9.46 -6.71 13.86
C GLY A 28 8.39 -5.64 13.94
N LEU A 29 8.64 -4.45 13.34
CA LEU A 29 7.69 -3.34 13.33
C LEU A 29 6.46 -3.66 12.48
N MET A 30 6.65 -4.26 11.32
CA MET A 30 5.54 -4.68 10.46
C MET A 30 4.61 -5.65 11.18
N ARG A 31 5.17 -6.66 11.87
CA ARG A 31 4.38 -7.62 12.65
C ARG A 31 3.60 -6.92 13.75
N MET A 32 4.23 -6.01 14.46
CA MET A 32 3.58 -5.26 15.54
C MET A 32 2.36 -4.50 15.01
N TYR A 33 2.49 -3.80 13.90
CA TYR A 33 1.39 -3.00 13.34
C TYR A 33 0.33 -3.86 12.65
N THR A 34 0.71 -4.88 11.91
CA THR A 34 -0.25 -5.74 11.19
C THR A 34 -0.96 -6.72 12.12
N SER A 35 -0.49 -6.92 13.33
CA SER A 35 -1.20 -7.67 14.38
C SER A 35 -2.34 -6.86 15.01
N ASP A 36 -2.38 -5.55 14.79
CA ASP A 36 -3.48 -4.70 15.25
C ASP A 36 -4.72 -4.95 14.39
N GLU A 37 -5.82 -5.33 15.02
CA GLU A 37 -7.08 -5.62 14.32
C GLU A 37 -7.54 -4.44 13.48
N ARG A 38 -7.33 -3.21 13.94
CA ARG A 38 -7.74 -2.00 13.22
C ARG A 38 -7.02 -1.87 11.88
N VAL A 39 -5.75 -2.26 11.81
CA VAL A 39 -4.96 -2.29 10.58
C VAL A 39 -5.46 -3.42 9.66
N ALA A 40 -5.63 -4.61 10.20
CA ALA A 40 -6.10 -5.76 9.44
C ALA A 40 -7.49 -5.51 8.82
N ARG A 41 -8.41 -4.93 9.59
CA ARG A 41 -9.79 -4.64 9.12
C ARG A 41 -9.83 -3.56 8.04
N ALA A 42 -8.84 -2.69 7.97
CA ALA A 42 -8.75 -1.63 6.96
C ALA A 42 -8.20 -2.14 5.63
N THR A 43 -7.64 -3.35 5.58
CA THR A 43 -7.07 -3.98 4.39
C THR A 43 -7.85 -5.26 4.05
N ALA A 44 -7.76 -5.68 2.78
CA ALA A 44 -8.44 -6.91 2.35
C ALA A 44 -7.65 -8.18 2.69
N SER A 45 -6.32 -8.12 2.73
CA SER A 45 -5.44 -9.28 2.70
C SER A 45 -4.75 -9.64 4.02
N ILE A 46 -4.73 -8.75 5.00
CA ILE A 46 -4.07 -9.01 6.28
C ILE A 46 -5.01 -9.81 7.18
N PRO A 47 -4.63 -11.04 7.58
CA PRO A 47 -5.47 -11.85 8.47
C PRO A 47 -5.39 -11.34 9.91
N HIS A 48 -6.42 -11.65 10.70
CA HIS A 48 -6.46 -11.42 12.13
C HIS A 48 -7.13 -12.61 12.85
N PRO A 49 -6.48 -13.24 13.85
CA PRO A 49 -5.11 -12.99 14.29
C PRO A 49 -4.05 -13.27 13.22
N LEU A 50 -2.95 -12.56 13.29
CA LEU A 50 -1.87 -12.71 12.32
C LEU A 50 -1.15 -14.06 12.54
N PRO A 51 -1.11 -14.94 11.52
CA PRO A 51 -0.43 -16.23 11.67
C PRO A 51 1.08 -16.08 11.89
N PRO A 52 1.72 -16.99 12.65
CA PRO A 52 3.17 -17.01 12.76
C PRO A 52 3.84 -17.09 11.38
N GLY A 53 4.89 -16.30 11.17
CA GLY A 53 5.63 -16.30 9.90
C GLY A 53 4.99 -15.54 8.75
N ALA A 54 3.78 -14.98 8.92
CA ALA A 54 3.09 -14.26 7.85
C ALA A 54 3.85 -13.01 7.39
N THR A 55 4.44 -12.26 8.32
CA THR A 55 5.18 -11.04 8.00
C THR A 55 6.47 -11.35 7.24
N GLU A 56 7.22 -12.35 7.68
CA GLU A 56 8.43 -12.79 7.01
C GLU A 56 8.13 -13.31 5.59
N ALA A 57 7.06 -14.06 5.42
CA ALA A 57 6.61 -14.54 4.11
C ALA A 57 6.23 -13.38 3.18
N PHE A 58 5.56 -12.36 3.70
CA PHE A 58 5.23 -11.15 2.95
C PHE A 58 6.49 -10.43 2.46
N ILE A 59 7.45 -10.20 3.35
CA ILE A 59 8.71 -9.53 3.01
C ILE A 59 9.49 -10.34 1.97
N GLU A 60 9.55 -11.65 2.15
CA GLU A 60 10.24 -12.56 1.22
C GLU A 60 9.63 -12.49 -0.18
N ARG A 61 8.30 -12.52 -0.28
CA ARG A 61 7.61 -12.35 -1.57
C ARG A 61 7.89 -10.98 -2.19
N ALA A 62 7.89 -9.92 -1.39
CA ALA A 62 8.17 -8.56 -1.87
C ALA A 62 9.60 -8.39 -2.36
N MET A 63 10.54 -9.16 -1.83
CA MET A 63 11.96 -9.15 -2.24
C MET A 63 12.26 -10.08 -3.41
N THR A 64 11.33 -10.97 -3.77
CA THR A 64 11.54 -11.94 -4.84
C THR A 64 11.33 -11.30 -6.20
N PRO A 65 12.29 -11.42 -7.17
CA PRO A 65 12.11 -10.89 -8.51
C PRO A 65 10.90 -11.51 -9.23
N GLY A 66 10.25 -10.72 -10.10
CA GLY A 66 9.13 -11.20 -10.91
C GLY A 66 7.77 -11.13 -10.22
N HIS A 67 7.68 -10.51 -9.05
CA HIS A 67 6.39 -10.27 -8.39
C HIS A 67 5.52 -9.29 -9.18
N THR A 68 4.20 -9.40 -9.04
CA THR A 68 3.24 -8.52 -9.72
C THR A 68 2.90 -7.27 -8.90
N GLU A 69 3.20 -7.28 -7.62
CA GLU A 69 2.91 -6.20 -6.68
C GLU A 69 4.20 -5.64 -6.10
N ASP A 70 4.46 -4.37 -6.39
CA ASP A 70 5.56 -3.64 -5.79
C ASP A 70 5.12 -3.05 -4.47
N CYS A 71 5.84 -3.35 -3.39
CA CYS A 71 5.57 -2.85 -2.05
C CYS A 71 6.70 -1.93 -1.60
N TRP A 72 6.33 -0.81 -1.00
CA TRP A 72 7.26 0.13 -0.38
C TRP A 72 6.95 0.26 1.10
N VAL A 73 7.98 0.22 1.91
CA VAL A 73 7.89 0.63 3.31
C VAL A 73 7.92 2.14 3.37
N ILE A 74 7.00 2.72 4.12
CA ILE A 74 6.98 4.16 4.42
C ILE A 74 7.95 4.38 5.56
N ASP A 75 9.15 4.87 5.24
CA ASP A 75 10.23 5.07 6.21
C ASP A 75 10.28 6.53 6.63
N GLY A 76 9.98 6.78 7.89
CA GLY A 76 9.99 8.11 8.51
C GLY A 76 11.22 8.38 9.38
N SER A 77 12.27 7.58 9.28
CA SER A 77 13.45 7.69 10.17
C SER A 77 14.18 9.03 10.04
N ALA A 78 14.14 9.66 8.86
CA ALA A 78 14.76 10.97 8.65
C ALA A 78 14.04 12.11 9.40
N THR A 79 12.80 11.90 9.83
CA THR A 79 11.97 12.86 10.57
C THR A 79 11.56 12.34 11.95
N GLU A 80 12.28 11.36 12.47
CA GLU A 80 12.05 10.75 13.78
C GLU A 80 10.68 10.05 13.94
N MET A 81 10.05 9.66 12.82
CA MET A 81 8.78 8.95 12.86
C MET A 81 8.92 7.43 12.87
N GLY A 82 10.15 6.92 12.83
CA GLY A 82 10.43 5.50 12.83
C GLY A 82 10.68 4.91 11.44
N GLU A 83 11.31 3.74 11.42
CA GLU A 83 11.74 3.07 10.18
C GLU A 83 10.57 2.46 9.39
N VAL A 84 9.45 2.15 10.06
CA VAL A 84 8.23 1.63 9.42
C VAL A 84 7.05 2.40 9.98
N VAL A 85 6.50 3.30 9.16
CA VAL A 85 5.28 4.06 9.48
C VAL A 85 4.06 3.40 8.84
N GLY A 86 4.28 2.63 7.79
CA GLY A 86 3.26 1.91 7.04
C GLY A 86 3.85 1.24 5.81
N VAL A 87 2.96 0.75 4.96
CA VAL A 87 3.30 0.14 3.68
C VAL A 87 2.35 0.66 2.61
N ILE A 88 2.88 0.93 1.44
CA ILE A 88 2.09 1.30 0.27
C ILE A 88 2.50 0.41 -0.90
N SER A 89 1.55 0.01 -1.74
CA SER A 89 1.81 -0.93 -2.83
C SER A 89 1.11 -0.55 -4.12
N LEU A 90 1.68 -1.00 -5.23
CA LEU A 90 1.07 -0.98 -6.55
C LEU A 90 1.10 -2.39 -7.14
N LYS A 91 -0.07 -2.93 -7.42
CA LYS A 91 -0.24 -4.21 -8.07
C LYS A 91 -0.47 -3.98 -9.57
N ARG A 92 0.39 -4.58 -10.40
CA ARG A 92 0.24 -4.51 -11.86
C ARG A 92 -1.00 -5.29 -12.29
N MET A 93 -1.79 -4.66 -13.13
CA MET A 93 -2.94 -5.23 -13.79
C MET A 93 -2.74 -5.17 -15.30
N ASP A 94 -3.68 -5.72 -16.07
CA ASP A 94 -3.63 -5.63 -17.53
C ASP A 94 -3.76 -4.20 -18.04
N ARG A 95 -3.35 -3.95 -19.28
CA ARG A 95 -3.57 -2.71 -20.04
C ARG A 95 -2.96 -1.46 -19.39
N LEU A 96 -1.75 -1.59 -18.82
CA LEU A 96 -1.08 -0.47 -18.15
C LEU A 96 -1.92 0.14 -17.02
N GLN A 97 -2.60 -0.71 -16.28
CA GLN A 97 -3.36 -0.34 -15.09
C GLN A 97 -2.67 -0.88 -13.85
N SER A 98 -2.83 -0.18 -12.75
CA SER A 98 -2.32 -0.64 -11.44
C SER A 98 -3.38 -0.41 -10.37
N GLU A 99 -3.31 -1.20 -9.30
CA GLU A 99 -4.16 -1.02 -8.12
C GLU A 99 -3.28 -0.61 -6.94
N ILE A 100 -3.63 0.51 -6.31
CA ILE A 100 -2.93 1.02 -5.13
C ILE A 100 -3.58 0.47 -3.86
N GLY A 101 -2.73 0.09 -2.90
CA GLY A 101 -3.14 -0.29 -1.56
C GLY A 101 -2.18 0.27 -0.53
N TYR A 102 -2.63 0.49 0.70
CA TYR A 102 -1.77 1.00 1.77
C TYR A 102 -2.38 0.74 3.14
N TRP A 103 -1.52 0.72 4.14
CA TRP A 103 -1.90 0.84 5.54
C TRP A 103 -0.88 1.71 6.27
N VAL A 104 -1.32 2.35 7.33
CA VAL A 104 -0.51 3.24 8.16
C VAL A 104 -0.64 2.78 9.61
N ALA A 105 0.46 2.82 10.34
CA ALA A 105 0.47 2.51 11.78
C ALA A 105 -0.54 3.41 12.51
N PRO A 106 -1.37 2.84 13.42
CA PRO A 106 -2.42 3.62 14.10
C PRO A 106 -1.92 4.87 14.83
N SER A 107 -0.71 4.82 15.41
CA SER A 107 -0.10 5.96 16.06
C SER A 107 0.17 7.15 15.15
N SER A 108 0.17 6.93 13.83
CA SER A 108 0.41 7.97 12.83
C SER A 108 -0.85 8.35 12.05
N TRP A 109 -2.01 7.84 12.43
CA TRP A 109 -3.28 8.22 11.80
C TRP A 109 -3.60 9.69 12.04
N ASN A 110 -4.30 10.29 11.06
CA ASN A 110 -4.69 11.71 11.09
C ASN A 110 -3.51 12.70 11.11
N THR A 111 -2.36 12.29 10.59
CA THR A 111 -1.15 13.12 10.49
C THR A 111 -0.73 13.40 9.06
N GLY A 112 -1.55 13.01 8.08
CA GLY A 112 -1.29 13.23 6.66
C GLY A 112 -0.34 12.22 6.01
N VAL A 113 0.04 11.15 6.68
CA VAL A 113 0.97 10.13 6.14
C VAL A 113 0.43 9.51 4.86
N ALA A 114 -0.79 8.99 4.89
CA ALA A 114 -1.38 8.35 3.71
C ALA A 114 -1.50 9.32 2.53
N SER A 115 -1.98 10.54 2.77
CA SER A 115 -2.11 11.56 1.73
C SER A 115 -0.78 11.91 1.07
N GLU A 116 0.26 12.11 1.87
CA GLU A 116 1.59 12.46 1.37
C GLU A 116 2.20 11.32 0.56
N THR A 117 2.11 10.08 1.05
CA THR A 117 2.72 8.92 0.40
C THR A 117 1.96 8.50 -0.86
N VAL A 118 0.63 8.58 -0.87
CA VAL A 118 -0.17 8.34 -2.07
C VAL A 118 0.21 9.34 -3.17
N LYS A 119 0.29 10.62 -2.85
CA LYS A 119 0.68 11.67 -3.82
C LYS A 119 2.09 11.45 -4.35
N ALA A 120 3.02 11.08 -3.49
CA ALA A 120 4.40 10.79 -3.90
C ALA A 120 4.46 9.62 -4.88
N LEU A 121 3.73 8.56 -4.60
CA LEU A 121 3.70 7.37 -5.45
C LEU A 121 3.07 7.66 -6.82
N ILE A 122 1.96 8.41 -6.85
CA ILE A 122 1.31 8.84 -8.09
C ILE A 122 2.26 9.70 -8.92
N SER A 123 2.91 10.68 -8.29
CA SER A 123 3.83 11.60 -8.96
C SER A 123 5.02 10.88 -9.57
N ALA A 124 5.54 9.87 -8.90
CA ALA A 124 6.66 9.06 -9.39
C ALA A 124 6.23 8.10 -10.51
N ASN A 125 5.00 7.62 -10.49
CA ASN A 125 4.45 6.62 -11.42
C ASN A 125 5.46 5.51 -11.76
N PRO A 126 5.94 4.75 -10.76
CA PRO A 126 7.08 3.85 -10.95
C PRO A 126 6.79 2.68 -11.89
N GLN A 127 5.53 2.34 -12.10
CA GLN A 127 5.12 1.27 -13.02
C GLN A 127 4.77 1.78 -14.41
N GLY A 128 4.79 3.11 -14.64
CA GLY A 128 4.46 3.69 -15.94
C GLY A 128 3.02 3.37 -16.37
N CYS A 129 2.09 3.30 -15.42
CA CYS A 129 0.70 2.97 -15.73
C CYS A 129 -0.08 4.21 -16.21
N CYS A 130 -1.18 3.95 -16.95
CA CYS A 130 -2.08 5.00 -17.44
C CYS A 130 -3.25 5.24 -16.48
N THR A 131 -3.60 4.26 -15.68
CA THR A 131 -4.71 4.34 -14.72
C THR A 131 -4.35 3.61 -13.44
N ILE A 132 -4.67 4.24 -12.31
CA ILE A 132 -4.57 3.62 -11.00
C ILE A 132 -5.98 3.46 -10.42
N PHE A 133 -6.29 2.25 -9.97
CA PHE A 133 -7.52 1.93 -9.24
C PHE A 133 -7.25 1.82 -7.76
N ALA A 134 -8.28 2.06 -6.96
CA ALA A 134 -8.26 1.82 -5.52
C ALA A 134 -9.63 1.36 -5.04
N SER A 135 -9.66 0.45 -4.09
CA SER A 135 -10.87 0.01 -3.40
C SER A 135 -10.77 0.36 -1.93
N VAL A 136 -11.86 0.88 -1.37
CA VAL A 136 -11.94 1.27 0.05
C VAL A 136 -13.19 0.66 0.64
N PHE A 137 -13.08 0.07 1.82
CA PHE A 137 -14.29 -0.39 2.54
C PHE A 137 -15.16 0.80 2.90
N GLN A 138 -16.49 0.64 2.74
CA GLN A 138 -17.44 1.73 2.95
C GLN A 138 -17.50 2.21 4.40
N ASP A 139 -17.00 1.42 5.34
CA ASP A 139 -16.84 1.81 6.74
C ASP A 139 -15.52 2.52 7.05
N ASN A 140 -14.75 2.87 6.02
CA ASN A 140 -13.48 3.61 6.14
C ASN A 140 -13.50 4.90 5.31
N PRO A 141 -14.30 5.89 5.71
CA PRO A 141 -14.42 7.15 4.96
C PRO A 141 -13.12 7.98 4.98
N ALA A 142 -12.25 7.78 5.97
CA ALA A 142 -10.97 8.47 6.03
C ALA A 142 -10.08 8.09 4.84
N SER A 143 -10.03 6.81 4.47
CA SER A 143 -9.29 6.35 3.30
C SER A 143 -9.88 6.88 1.99
N ALA A 144 -11.21 6.95 1.90
CA ALA A 144 -11.88 7.56 0.76
C ALA A 144 -11.49 9.03 0.58
N ARG A 145 -11.39 9.79 1.66
CA ARG A 145 -10.92 11.20 1.61
C ARG A 145 -9.48 11.32 1.12
N VAL A 146 -8.60 10.42 1.53
CA VAL A 146 -7.21 10.38 1.05
C VAL A 146 -7.17 10.26 -0.47
N LEU A 147 -7.95 9.35 -1.03
CA LEU A 147 -8.02 9.13 -2.47
C LEU A 147 -8.62 10.34 -3.21
N THR A 148 -9.72 10.86 -2.73
CA THR A 148 -10.39 12.03 -3.33
C THR A 148 -9.46 13.24 -3.34
N ASN A 149 -8.76 13.48 -2.24
CA ASN A 149 -7.79 14.59 -2.12
C ASN A 149 -6.58 14.40 -3.06
N ALA A 150 -6.26 13.17 -3.42
CA ALA A 150 -5.18 12.88 -4.36
C ALA A 150 -5.62 12.94 -5.84
N GLY A 151 -6.89 13.23 -6.09
CA GLY A 151 -7.43 13.39 -7.44
C GLY A 151 -8.18 12.18 -7.99
N PHE A 152 -8.35 11.13 -7.19
CA PHE A 152 -9.16 9.97 -7.61
C PHE A 152 -10.64 10.33 -7.71
N ASN A 153 -11.31 9.70 -8.66
CA ASN A 153 -12.74 9.83 -8.87
C ASN A 153 -13.46 8.54 -8.49
N TYR A 154 -14.56 8.66 -7.77
CA TYR A 154 -15.46 7.55 -7.49
C TYR A 154 -16.07 7.02 -8.79
N ILE A 155 -16.06 5.70 -8.99
CA ILE A 155 -16.59 5.08 -10.21
C ILE A 155 -17.63 3.99 -9.94
N GLY A 156 -17.90 3.65 -8.71
CA GLY A 156 -18.98 2.71 -8.40
C GLY A 156 -18.80 1.95 -7.10
N ASP A 157 -19.88 1.30 -6.69
CA ASP A 157 -19.90 0.39 -5.56
C ASP A 157 -19.47 -1.02 -6.01
N ALA A 158 -18.79 -1.72 -5.12
CA ALA A 158 -18.39 -3.10 -5.31
C ALA A 158 -18.36 -3.81 -3.95
N GLU A 159 -17.79 -4.98 -3.90
CA GLU A 159 -17.55 -5.70 -2.65
C GLU A 159 -16.26 -6.50 -2.77
N THR A 160 -15.58 -6.68 -1.65
CA THR A 160 -14.30 -7.37 -1.58
C THR A 160 -14.30 -8.28 -0.37
N TYR A 161 -13.78 -9.49 -0.54
CA TYR A 161 -13.60 -10.40 0.58
C TYR A 161 -12.50 -9.87 1.50
N SER A 162 -12.84 -9.71 2.79
CA SER A 162 -11.89 -9.32 3.84
C SER A 162 -11.43 -10.55 4.59
N VAL A 163 -10.13 -10.84 4.54
CA VAL A 163 -9.56 -12.01 5.21
C VAL A 163 -9.74 -11.91 6.74
N SER A 164 -9.48 -10.74 7.32
CA SER A 164 -9.61 -10.54 8.76
C SER A 164 -11.04 -10.62 9.27
N ARG A 165 -12.00 -10.20 8.44
CA ARG A 165 -13.44 -10.21 8.80
C ARG A 165 -14.11 -11.53 8.44
N GLY A 166 -13.48 -12.37 7.61
CA GLY A 166 -14.04 -13.64 7.14
C GLY A 166 -15.33 -13.48 6.34
N ALA A 167 -15.50 -12.35 5.64
CA ALA A 167 -16.70 -12.01 4.92
C ALA A 167 -16.43 -11.07 3.75
N THR A 168 -17.35 -11.07 2.79
CA THR A 168 -17.38 -10.08 1.72
C THR A 168 -18.00 -8.79 2.28
N VAL A 169 -17.30 -7.67 2.07
CA VAL A 169 -17.63 -6.37 2.65
C VAL A 169 -17.82 -5.34 1.53
N PRO A 170 -18.82 -4.46 1.61
CA PRO A 170 -19.02 -3.42 0.61
C PRO A 170 -17.85 -2.47 0.49
N THR A 171 -17.50 -2.11 -0.74
CA THR A 171 -16.43 -1.18 -1.07
C THR A 171 -16.91 -0.07 -1.99
N TRP A 172 -16.14 1.03 -1.98
CA TRP A 172 -16.19 2.06 -3.03
C TRP A 172 -14.98 1.89 -3.93
N THR A 173 -15.18 1.99 -5.24
CA THR A 173 -14.10 1.90 -6.22
C THR A 173 -13.79 3.29 -6.76
N TYR A 174 -12.49 3.58 -6.83
CA TYR A 174 -11.96 4.85 -7.31
C TYR A 174 -10.98 4.61 -8.45
N SER A 175 -10.85 5.59 -9.33
CA SER A 175 -9.82 5.57 -10.38
C SER A 175 -9.17 6.92 -10.56
N LEU A 176 -7.92 6.89 -11.02
CA LEU A 176 -7.15 8.07 -11.40
C LEU A 176 -6.49 7.79 -12.75
N LYS A 177 -6.75 8.66 -13.73
CA LYS A 177 -6.04 8.62 -15.00
C LYS A 177 -4.76 9.44 -14.89
N LEU A 178 -3.68 8.87 -15.40
CA LEU A 178 -2.37 9.51 -15.46
C LEU A 178 -2.07 9.86 -16.93
N ASP A 179 -1.53 11.05 -17.13
CA ASP A 179 -1.13 11.53 -18.45
C ASP A 179 0.19 10.89 -18.93
#